data_bb94b7c8f8f331a97ef8da498eeea569
#
_entry.id   bb94b7c8f8f331a97ef8da498eeea569
#
_cell.length_a   1.000
_cell.length_b   1.000
_cell.length_c   1.000
_cell.angle_alpha   90.00
_cell.angle_beta   90.00
_cell.angle_gamma   90.00
#
_symmetry.space_group_name_H-M   'P 1'
#
loop_
_entity.id
_entity.type
_entity.pdbx_description
1 polymer ?
#
loop_
_entity_poly.entity_id
_entity_poly.type
_entity_poly.pdbx_seq_one_letter_code
_entity_poly.pdbx_strand_id
1 'polypeptide(L)'
;MNYRMNITKKILSILMAAVLINVVIPIQAKAVPSYLKSATYVSDAWVINFWNTESDHMDEELDQIAADGFNSIVLVIPWREFQPTVNPVSYNDYAFEKLDRIMQAAERHGLWVNLRVGYTWDYYEKEDLKFRFRDLVTDRRMRNAWIQYVGKLYDYCCGYSNFYGGFMTWEDFWNYVEDAPYGSKSKRLEEAKLTGYQDYLQENYDLEQISRYYQKTEDFTDFDSIYIPSRESPAFRLFFDFYDDLLMGLLQDAQEVFPNLSMEVRLDVDPVNGLANDLVGAHHFRTFDCRNSSYTALMYSVSMGQKNEGERITAAQAVNEMNRQLQLVKTYNAGKPIYIDQLLYMDATEAFSFNAQLYENERAAYLVSIPPILRRFTNGYAVWSYRNYTNNPVYNCQFALGSRGWEINRAKVEEMDGSNQMHIEKGGSISQQIGHKIAGKKAHDNIVRFTAKSSQPVTISVTLGQQTKEVLVMGEGSYKLNFDRLEYDLVTFRAQGEVYLDNIDIYNFVQDGQLYDIDGNELSCLQAMRTLNASMN
;
A
#
# COMPACT_ATOMS: atom_id res chain seq x y z
N MET A 1 24.18 -54.27 47.45
CA MET A 1 22.99 -53.76 46.73
C MET A 1 23.10 -52.28 46.30
N ASN A 2 24.00 -51.48 46.89
CA ASN A 2 24.16 -50.03 46.58
C ASN A 2 25.06 -49.70 45.39
N TYR A 3 25.82 -50.66 44.82
CA TYR A 3 26.72 -50.38 43.70
C TYR A 3 26.03 -50.41 42.32
N ARG A 4 24.98 -51.24 42.17
CA ARG A 4 24.20 -51.32 40.92
C ARG A 4 23.24 -50.12 40.71
N MET A 5 22.79 -49.48 41.77
CA MET A 5 21.88 -48.31 41.70
C MET A 5 22.59 -47.04 41.25
N ASN A 6 23.90 -46.92 41.49
CA ASN A 6 24.67 -45.73 41.05
C ASN A 6 25.08 -45.75 39.56
N ILE A 7 25.20 -46.95 38.98
CA ILE A 7 25.52 -47.10 37.55
C ILE A 7 24.28 -46.78 36.69
N THR A 8 23.10 -47.22 37.12
CA THR A 8 21.83 -46.94 36.42
C THR A 8 21.46 -45.45 36.44
N LYS A 9 21.72 -44.75 37.55
CA LYS A 9 21.52 -43.29 37.64
C LYS A 9 22.51 -42.51 36.79
N LYS A 10 23.78 -42.93 36.69
CA LYS A 10 24.78 -42.28 35.80
C LYS A 10 24.48 -42.55 34.32
N ILE A 11 24.02 -43.73 33.95
CA ILE A 11 23.64 -44.04 32.57
C ILE A 11 22.37 -43.30 32.17
N LEU A 12 21.38 -43.15 33.07
CA LEU A 12 20.18 -42.34 32.82
C LEU A 12 20.49 -40.86 32.70
N SER A 13 21.43 -40.31 33.50
CA SER A 13 21.87 -38.92 33.41
C SER A 13 22.68 -38.64 32.12
N ILE A 14 23.43 -39.61 31.63
CA ILE A 14 24.17 -39.49 30.37
C ILE A 14 23.23 -39.64 29.16
N LEU A 15 22.21 -40.48 29.23
CA LEU A 15 21.15 -40.56 28.22
C LEU A 15 20.25 -39.32 28.19
N MET A 16 19.91 -38.73 29.35
CA MET A 16 19.21 -37.45 29.39
C MET A 16 20.07 -36.29 28.91
N ALA A 17 21.36 -36.26 29.18
CA ALA A 17 22.27 -35.25 28.63
C ALA A 17 22.49 -35.44 27.11
N ALA A 18 22.45 -36.67 26.61
CA ALA A 18 22.56 -36.94 25.16
C ALA A 18 21.26 -36.64 24.39
N VAL A 19 20.09 -36.67 25.05
CA VAL A 19 18.79 -36.28 24.44
C VAL A 19 18.58 -34.76 24.49
N LEU A 20 19.32 -34.01 25.33
CA LEU A 20 19.32 -32.54 25.40
C LEU A 20 20.42 -31.90 24.52
N ILE A 21 21.27 -32.67 23.86
CA ILE A 21 21.97 -32.19 22.67
C ILE A 21 20.95 -32.32 21.53
N ASN A 22 19.84 -31.61 21.64
CA ASN A 22 19.08 -31.23 20.49
C ASN A 22 20.06 -30.60 19.54
N VAL A 23 20.23 -31.23 18.42
CA VAL A 23 20.75 -30.69 17.21
C VAL A 23 20.18 -29.27 17.06
N VAL A 24 20.91 -28.28 17.55
CA VAL A 24 20.83 -26.95 17.02
C VAL A 24 21.38 -27.16 15.62
N ILE A 25 20.51 -27.60 14.70
CA ILE A 25 20.78 -27.42 13.27
C ILE A 25 20.99 -25.91 13.19
N PRO A 26 22.19 -25.44 12.87
CA PRO A 26 22.35 -24.01 12.64
C PRO A 26 21.31 -23.72 11.56
N ILE A 27 20.31 -22.91 11.89
CA ILE A 27 19.44 -22.32 10.87
C ILE A 27 20.44 -21.56 10.00
N GLN A 28 20.76 -22.17 8.88
CA GLN A 28 21.69 -21.57 7.94
C GLN A 28 20.99 -20.33 7.47
N ALA A 29 21.45 -19.15 7.93
CA ALA A 29 20.85 -17.90 7.55
C ALA A 29 20.75 -17.91 6.03
N LYS A 30 19.53 -17.87 5.52
CA LYS A 30 19.25 -17.93 4.09
C LYS A 30 19.93 -16.74 3.45
N ALA A 31 20.81 -16.99 2.49
CA ALA A 31 21.51 -15.89 1.83
C ALA A 31 20.49 -14.98 1.12
N VAL A 32 20.64 -13.68 1.33
CA VAL A 32 19.81 -12.69 0.64
C VAL A 32 19.94 -12.91 -0.87
N PRO A 33 18.83 -13.01 -1.62
CA PRO A 33 18.90 -13.16 -3.07
C PRO A 33 19.67 -12.02 -3.71
N SER A 34 20.51 -12.35 -4.67
CA SER A 34 21.23 -11.33 -5.46
C SER A 34 20.28 -10.50 -6.33
N TYR A 35 19.10 -11.02 -6.61
CA TYR A 35 18.05 -10.38 -7.37
C TYR A 35 16.66 -10.73 -6.80
N LEU A 36 15.86 -9.72 -6.47
CA LEU A 36 14.50 -9.90 -5.96
C LEU A 36 13.50 -10.00 -7.11
N LYS A 37 12.71 -11.04 -7.11
CA LYS A 37 11.57 -11.26 -7.99
C LYS A 37 10.34 -11.29 -7.12
N SER A 38 9.61 -10.18 -7.07
CA SER A 38 8.55 -10.00 -6.08
C SER A 38 7.17 -9.94 -6.73
N ALA A 39 6.18 -10.41 -5.98
CA ALA A 39 4.77 -10.14 -6.22
C ALA A 39 4.24 -9.22 -5.12
N THR A 40 3.48 -8.18 -5.47
CA THR A 40 2.73 -7.45 -4.46
C THR A 40 1.60 -8.33 -3.96
N TYR A 41 1.59 -8.61 -2.66
CA TYR A 41 0.68 -9.55 -2.02
C TYR A 41 -0.39 -8.81 -1.21
N VAL A 42 -1.63 -8.98 -1.62
CA VAL A 42 -2.83 -8.45 -0.95
C VAL A 42 -3.98 -9.47 -0.97
N SER A 43 -3.68 -10.76 -1.24
CA SER A 43 -4.68 -11.79 -1.49
C SER A 43 -5.65 -11.36 -2.62
N ASP A 44 -6.94 -11.46 -2.40
CA ASP A 44 -7.99 -11.03 -3.32
C ASP A 44 -8.71 -9.74 -2.87
N ALA A 45 -8.13 -9.01 -1.91
CA ALA A 45 -8.72 -7.81 -1.32
C ALA A 45 -7.86 -6.57 -1.60
N TRP A 46 -8.49 -5.41 -1.67
CA TRP A 46 -7.77 -4.14 -1.71
C TRP A 46 -6.89 -3.98 -0.47
N VAL A 47 -5.79 -3.26 -0.62
CA VAL A 47 -4.76 -3.08 0.42
C VAL A 47 -5.33 -2.80 1.82
N ILE A 48 -6.31 -1.91 1.92
CA ILE A 48 -6.91 -1.57 3.23
C ILE A 48 -7.74 -2.74 3.77
N ASN A 49 -8.59 -3.34 2.95
CA ASN A 49 -9.41 -4.49 3.36
C ASN A 49 -8.55 -5.68 3.77
N PHE A 50 -7.45 -5.91 3.07
CA PHE A 50 -6.52 -6.98 3.39
C PHE A 50 -6.11 -7.01 4.88
N TRP A 51 -5.90 -5.84 5.50
CA TRP A 51 -5.45 -5.77 6.90
C TRP A 51 -6.57 -5.86 7.94
N ASN A 52 -7.84 -5.81 7.51
CA ASN A 52 -8.99 -5.94 8.42
C ASN A 52 -9.94 -7.09 8.06
N THR A 53 -9.49 -8.02 7.22
CA THR A 53 -10.17 -9.28 6.88
C THR A 53 -9.39 -10.48 7.40
N GLU A 54 -10.06 -11.60 7.58
CA GLU A 54 -9.46 -12.90 7.82
C GLU A 54 -8.80 -13.42 6.52
N SER A 55 -7.79 -14.26 6.63
CA SER A 55 -7.05 -14.80 5.48
C SER A 55 -6.95 -16.30 5.60
N ASP A 56 -7.92 -17.01 5.05
CA ASP A 56 -7.99 -18.47 5.15
C ASP A 56 -7.03 -19.20 4.20
N HIS A 57 -6.62 -18.55 3.08
CA HIS A 57 -5.83 -19.18 2.01
C HIS A 57 -4.41 -18.62 1.88
N MET A 58 -3.91 -17.95 2.91
CA MET A 58 -2.60 -17.29 2.86
C MET A 58 -1.44 -18.25 2.52
N ASP A 59 -1.43 -19.44 3.10
CA ASP A 59 -0.35 -20.40 2.91
C ASP A 59 -0.31 -20.93 1.47
N GLU A 60 -1.48 -21.26 0.93
CA GLU A 60 -1.65 -21.73 -0.45
C GLU A 60 -1.33 -20.64 -1.47
N GLU A 61 -1.70 -19.40 -1.20
CA GLU A 61 -1.40 -18.26 -2.07
C GLU A 61 0.10 -17.97 -2.12
N LEU A 62 0.79 -18.03 -0.98
CA LEU A 62 2.24 -17.83 -0.93
C LEU A 62 3.00 -19.00 -1.56
N ASP A 63 2.53 -20.25 -1.40
CA ASP A 63 3.05 -21.40 -2.14
C ASP A 63 2.93 -21.19 -3.66
N GLN A 64 1.77 -20.74 -4.13
CA GLN A 64 1.55 -20.43 -5.55
C GLN A 64 2.50 -19.36 -6.07
N ILE A 65 2.70 -18.27 -5.32
CA ILE A 65 3.66 -17.21 -5.68
C ILE A 65 5.08 -17.78 -5.82
N ALA A 66 5.49 -18.63 -4.89
CA ALA A 66 6.80 -19.30 -4.95
C ALA A 66 6.89 -20.27 -6.15
N ALA A 67 5.82 -21.03 -6.43
CA ALA A 67 5.74 -21.96 -7.57
C ALA A 67 5.83 -21.22 -8.92
N ASP A 68 5.37 -19.98 -9.01
CA ASP A 68 5.50 -19.12 -10.19
C ASP A 68 6.92 -18.53 -10.37
N GLY A 69 7.84 -18.91 -9.49
CA GLY A 69 9.26 -18.54 -9.58
C GLY A 69 9.60 -17.20 -8.97
N PHE A 70 8.70 -16.58 -8.21
CA PHE A 70 9.03 -15.45 -7.34
C PHE A 70 9.85 -15.93 -6.13
N ASN A 71 10.67 -15.07 -5.58
CA ASN A 71 11.47 -15.33 -4.37
C ASN A 71 11.23 -14.29 -3.27
N SER A 72 10.29 -13.39 -3.49
CA SER A 72 9.92 -12.35 -2.55
C SER A 72 8.50 -11.84 -2.78
N ILE A 73 7.97 -11.16 -1.75
CA ILE A 73 6.71 -10.41 -1.82
C ILE A 73 6.95 -8.97 -1.37
N VAL A 74 6.12 -8.07 -1.88
CA VAL A 74 5.95 -6.71 -1.33
C VAL A 74 4.66 -6.68 -0.53
N LEU A 75 4.75 -6.24 0.73
CA LEU A 75 3.60 -5.96 1.57
C LEU A 75 3.39 -4.46 1.67
N VAL A 76 2.22 -4.00 1.30
CA VAL A 76 1.81 -2.60 1.48
C VAL A 76 1.27 -2.43 2.89
N ILE A 77 1.89 -1.54 3.66
CA ILE A 77 1.61 -1.33 5.09
C ILE A 77 0.90 0.02 5.28
N PRO A 78 -0.44 0.04 5.36
CA PRO A 78 -1.19 1.28 5.58
C PRO A 78 -0.96 1.83 6.98
N TRP A 79 -0.61 3.10 7.07
CA TRP A 79 -0.30 3.74 8.36
C TRP A 79 -1.43 3.58 9.38
N ARG A 80 -2.68 3.84 8.98
CA ARG A 80 -3.83 3.76 9.88
C ARG A 80 -4.16 2.35 10.36
N GLU A 81 -4.03 1.36 9.49
CA GLU A 81 -4.36 -0.02 9.86
C GLU A 81 -3.44 -0.53 10.97
N PHE A 82 -2.19 -0.06 11.03
CA PHE A 82 -1.21 -0.41 12.05
C PHE A 82 -1.17 0.57 13.22
N GLN A 83 -1.41 1.86 12.99
CA GLN A 83 -1.45 2.91 14.01
C GLN A 83 -2.76 3.71 13.87
N PRO A 84 -3.88 3.19 14.39
CA PRO A 84 -5.21 3.80 14.22
C PRO A 84 -5.32 5.20 14.81
N THR A 85 -4.66 5.49 15.93
CA THR A 85 -4.63 6.84 16.51
C THR A 85 -3.20 7.34 16.70
N VAL A 86 -3.02 8.65 16.51
CA VAL A 86 -1.72 9.33 16.59
C VAL A 86 -1.58 10.21 17.82
N ASN A 87 -2.68 10.49 18.52
CA ASN A 87 -2.68 11.26 19.77
C ASN A 87 -3.89 10.88 20.66
N PRO A 88 -3.71 10.03 21.69
CA PRO A 88 -2.49 9.28 21.97
C PRO A 88 -2.19 8.26 20.87
N VAL A 89 -0.93 7.87 20.73
CA VAL A 89 -0.53 6.79 19.81
C VAL A 89 -1.12 5.47 20.29
N SER A 90 -1.75 4.74 19.37
CA SER A 90 -2.20 3.36 19.59
C SER A 90 -1.81 2.48 18.40
N TYR A 91 -1.75 1.18 18.65
CA TYR A 91 -1.44 0.18 17.62
C TYR A 91 -2.57 -0.83 17.50
N ASN A 92 -2.72 -1.40 16.31
CA ASN A 92 -3.67 -2.46 16.03
C ASN A 92 -2.99 -3.82 16.13
N ASP A 93 -3.19 -4.51 17.23
CA ASP A 93 -2.55 -5.80 17.49
C ASP A 93 -2.91 -6.83 16.41
N TYR A 94 -4.16 -6.85 15.94
CA TYR A 94 -4.59 -7.75 14.87
C TYR A 94 -3.76 -7.59 13.57
N ALA A 95 -3.48 -6.34 13.17
CA ALA A 95 -2.68 -6.08 11.97
C ALA A 95 -1.23 -6.59 12.14
N PHE A 96 -0.64 -6.40 13.32
CA PHE A 96 0.69 -6.93 13.62
C PHE A 96 0.70 -8.45 13.72
N GLU A 97 -0.30 -9.09 14.31
CA GLU A 97 -0.45 -10.55 14.34
C GLU A 97 -0.63 -11.13 12.94
N LYS A 98 -1.39 -10.44 12.07
CA LYS A 98 -1.52 -10.83 10.66
C LYS A 98 -0.19 -10.69 9.94
N LEU A 99 0.56 -9.62 10.17
CA LEU A 99 1.91 -9.45 9.63
C LEU A 99 2.85 -10.59 10.07
N ASP A 100 2.79 -10.99 11.34
CA ASP A 100 3.56 -12.13 11.87
C ASP A 100 3.23 -13.42 11.11
N ARG A 101 1.93 -13.73 10.93
CA ARG A 101 1.49 -14.90 10.16
C ARG A 101 2.00 -14.89 8.73
N ILE A 102 1.97 -13.70 8.07
CA ILE A 102 2.50 -13.55 6.70
C ILE A 102 4.01 -13.76 6.67
N MET A 103 4.77 -13.17 7.61
CA MET A 103 6.22 -13.33 7.69
C MET A 103 6.61 -14.80 7.85
N GLN A 104 5.93 -15.54 8.73
CA GLN A 104 6.15 -16.95 8.95
C GLN A 104 5.76 -17.81 7.75
N ALA A 105 4.62 -17.54 7.11
CA ALA A 105 4.19 -18.26 5.92
C ALA A 105 5.14 -18.00 4.74
N ALA A 106 5.54 -16.76 4.51
CA ALA A 106 6.54 -16.41 3.51
C ALA A 106 7.88 -17.12 3.75
N GLU A 107 8.33 -17.23 5.01
CA GLU A 107 9.54 -17.96 5.37
C GLU A 107 9.45 -19.44 5.01
N ARG A 108 8.31 -20.11 5.31
CA ARG A 108 8.06 -21.51 4.94
C ARG A 108 8.18 -21.77 3.45
N HIS A 109 7.65 -20.86 2.63
CA HIS A 109 7.69 -20.94 1.16
C HIS A 109 8.95 -20.32 0.55
N GLY A 110 9.88 -19.89 1.39
CA GLY A 110 11.17 -19.39 0.93
C GLY A 110 11.12 -18.00 0.32
N LEU A 111 10.07 -17.23 0.59
CA LEU A 111 9.88 -15.87 0.10
C LEU A 111 10.48 -14.83 1.05
N TRP A 112 11.19 -13.88 0.50
CA TRP A 112 11.65 -12.67 1.20
C TRP A 112 10.52 -11.64 1.25
N VAL A 113 10.53 -10.81 2.29
CA VAL A 113 9.49 -9.79 2.49
C VAL A 113 10.11 -8.41 2.45
N ASN A 114 9.61 -7.56 1.55
CA ASN A 114 9.94 -6.14 1.45
C ASN A 114 8.70 -5.32 1.77
N LEU A 115 8.82 -4.31 2.65
CA LEU A 115 7.68 -3.50 3.09
C LEU A 115 7.57 -2.21 2.27
N ARG A 116 6.39 -1.92 1.73
CA ARG A 116 6.02 -0.58 1.28
C ARG A 116 5.38 0.15 2.45
N VAL A 117 6.15 1.04 3.09
CA VAL A 117 5.82 1.67 4.36
C VAL A 117 5.05 2.95 4.14
N GLY A 118 3.92 3.07 4.80
CA GLY A 118 3.01 4.20 4.72
C GLY A 118 2.15 4.15 3.47
N TYR A 119 0.85 4.02 3.65
CA TYR A 119 -0.13 4.01 2.58
C TYR A 119 -1.41 4.62 3.13
N THR A 120 -2.03 5.52 2.37
CA THR A 120 -3.20 6.27 2.84
C THR A 120 -4.41 6.15 1.96
N TRP A 121 -4.33 5.47 0.83
CA TRP A 121 -5.49 5.25 -0.03
C TRP A 121 -6.54 4.47 0.75
N ASP A 122 -7.46 5.19 1.31
CA ASP A 122 -8.38 4.79 2.35
C ASP A 122 -9.81 5.03 1.89
N TYR A 123 -10.69 4.18 2.35
CA TYR A 123 -12.10 4.25 2.04
C TYR A 123 -12.86 5.32 2.81
N TYR A 124 -12.27 5.92 3.82
CA TYR A 124 -12.97 6.76 4.77
C TYR A 124 -12.75 8.23 4.48
N GLU A 125 -13.61 8.83 3.65
CA GLU A 125 -13.58 10.27 3.40
C GLU A 125 -13.72 11.14 4.67
N LYS A 126 -14.31 10.60 5.72
CA LYS A 126 -14.56 11.34 6.97
C LYS A 126 -13.42 11.31 7.96
N GLU A 127 -12.42 10.49 7.73
CA GLU A 127 -11.29 10.45 8.61
C GLU A 127 -10.07 11.06 7.96
N ASP A 128 -9.35 11.82 8.76
CA ASP A 128 -8.23 12.67 8.40
C ASP A 128 -6.96 11.93 7.96
N LEU A 129 -7.07 10.81 7.26
CA LEU A 129 -5.89 10.03 6.94
C LEU A 129 -5.00 10.64 5.88
N LYS A 130 -5.60 11.14 4.80
CA LYS A 130 -4.87 11.96 3.84
C LYS A 130 -4.30 13.22 4.48
N PHE A 131 -4.89 13.68 5.59
CA PHE A 131 -4.38 14.79 6.38
C PHE A 131 -3.19 14.39 7.25
N ARG A 132 -3.02 13.12 7.64
CA ARG A 132 -1.85 12.68 8.40
C ARG A 132 -0.55 12.95 7.67
N PHE A 133 -0.49 12.65 6.37
CA PHE A 133 0.70 12.92 5.57
C PHE A 133 0.90 14.40 5.30
N ARG A 134 -0.15 15.17 5.13
CA ARG A 134 -0.07 16.64 5.07
C ARG A 134 0.43 17.22 6.40
N ASP A 135 -0.18 16.79 7.49
CA ASP A 135 0.06 17.39 8.81
C ASP A 135 1.42 16.97 9.40
N LEU A 136 2.01 15.87 8.95
CA LEU A 136 3.31 15.45 9.44
C LEU A 136 4.45 16.41 9.07
N VAL A 137 4.27 17.26 8.06
CA VAL A 137 5.22 18.33 7.72
C VAL A 137 5.01 19.62 8.52
N THR A 138 3.83 19.82 9.08
CA THR A 138 3.45 21.01 9.84
C THR A 138 3.25 20.77 11.33
N ASP A 139 2.97 19.53 11.75
CA ASP A 139 2.75 19.15 13.17
C ASP A 139 3.82 18.15 13.65
N ARG A 140 4.67 18.61 14.57
CA ARG A 140 5.71 17.78 15.18
C ARG A 140 5.17 16.53 15.88
N ARG A 141 3.95 16.55 16.42
CA ARG A 141 3.34 15.37 17.06
C ARG A 141 3.00 14.32 16.03
N MET A 142 2.49 14.76 14.89
CA MET A 142 2.20 13.87 13.76
C MET A 142 3.48 13.22 13.23
N ARG A 143 4.56 14.03 13.06
CA ARG A 143 5.87 13.53 12.66
C ARG A 143 6.44 12.52 13.66
N ASN A 144 6.32 12.78 14.97
CA ASN A 144 6.74 11.83 16.00
C ASN A 144 5.93 10.53 15.96
N ALA A 145 4.62 10.60 15.73
CA ALA A 145 3.78 9.41 15.58
C ALA A 145 4.17 8.57 14.35
N TRP A 146 4.48 9.24 13.24
CA TRP A 146 5.03 8.60 12.03
C TRP A 146 6.33 7.85 12.32
N ILE A 147 7.31 8.49 12.95
CA ILE A 147 8.58 7.86 13.31
C ILE A 147 8.37 6.65 14.25
N GLN A 148 7.46 6.75 15.22
CA GLN A 148 7.11 5.62 16.08
C GLN A 148 6.48 4.47 15.30
N TYR A 149 5.62 4.76 14.31
CA TYR A 149 5.04 3.74 13.44
C TYR A 149 6.12 3.02 12.62
N VAL A 150 6.99 3.78 11.96
CA VAL A 150 8.09 3.23 11.15
C VAL A 150 9.04 2.38 12.00
N GLY A 151 9.43 2.88 13.17
CA GLY A 151 10.31 2.17 14.10
C GLY A 151 9.68 0.87 14.61
N LYS A 152 8.39 0.90 14.98
CA LYS A 152 7.69 -0.31 15.44
C LYS A 152 7.60 -1.37 14.34
N LEU A 153 7.40 -0.98 13.08
CA LEU A 153 7.41 -1.93 11.96
C LEU A 153 8.78 -2.60 11.81
N TYR A 154 9.86 -1.81 11.87
CA TYR A 154 11.21 -2.36 11.79
C TYR A 154 11.50 -3.31 12.94
N ASP A 155 11.26 -2.89 14.20
CA ASP A 155 11.49 -3.70 15.39
C ASP A 155 10.72 -5.03 15.34
N TYR A 156 9.52 -5.00 14.76
CA TYR A 156 8.67 -6.18 14.62
C TYR A 156 9.22 -7.16 13.56
N CYS A 157 9.75 -6.65 12.45
CA CYS A 157 10.15 -7.46 11.31
C CYS A 157 11.64 -7.85 11.30
N CYS A 158 12.53 -7.05 11.90
CA CYS A 158 13.99 -7.21 11.77
C CYS A 158 14.53 -8.54 12.35
N GLY A 159 13.76 -9.22 13.18
CA GLY A 159 14.10 -10.54 13.73
C GLY A 159 13.85 -11.72 12.79
N TYR A 160 13.10 -11.53 11.71
CA TYR A 160 12.80 -12.59 10.74
C TYR A 160 13.94 -12.80 9.76
N SER A 161 14.28 -14.05 9.48
CA SER A 161 15.39 -14.41 8.58
C SER A 161 15.12 -14.06 7.12
N ASN A 162 13.86 -13.88 6.75
CA ASN A 162 13.35 -13.52 5.42
C ASN A 162 12.94 -12.04 5.30
N PHE A 163 13.27 -11.19 6.27
CA PHE A 163 13.04 -9.77 6.17
C PHE A 163 14.10 -9.11 5.30
N TYR A 164 13.68 -8.50 4.19
CA TYR A 164 14.60 -7.81 3.28
C TYR A 164 14.83 -6.35 3.67
N GLY A 165 13.77 -5.65 4.08
CA GLY A 165 13.78 -4.23 4.40
C GLY A 165 12.49 -3.54 3.97
N GLY A 166 12.61 -2.30 3.53
CA GLY A 166 11.43 -1.53 3.12
C GLY A 166 11.78 -0.28 2.33
N PHE A 167 10.73 0.37 1.84
CA PHE A 167 10.77 1.68 1.21
C PHE A 167 9.51 2.47 1.58
N MET A 168 9.65 3.78 1.72
CA MET A 168 8.52 4.68 1.92
C MET A 168 7.74 4.84 0.62
N THR A 169 6.42 4.89 0.68
CA THR A 169 5.61 5.35 -0.44
C THR A 169 5.89 6.83 -0.72
N TRP A 170 5.83 7.24 -1.99
CA TRP A 170 5.91 8.65 -2.36
C TRP A 170 4.51 9.26 -2.56
N GLU A 171 3.60 8.49 -3.09
CA GLU A 171 2.27 8.90 -3.53
C GLU A 171 1.45 9.57 -2.43
N ASP A 172 1.54 9.07 -1.21
CA ASP A 172 0.75 9.55 -0.09
C ASP A 172 1.24 10.90 0.45
N PHE A 173 2.51 11.22 0.27
CA PHE A 173 3.07 12.52 0.65
C PHE A 173 2.62 13.65 -0.29
N TRP A 174 2.11 13.32 -1.47
CA TRP A 174 1.60 14.28 -2.44
C TRP A 174 0.43 15.12 -1.91
N ASN A 175 -0.31 14.63 -0.95
CA ASN A 175 -1.40 15.35 -0.31
C ASN A 175 -0.99 16.74 0.21
N TYR A 176 0.25 16.88 0.70
CA TYR A 176 0.76 18.18 1.14
C TYR A 176 0.97 19.15 -0.03
N VAL A 177 1.54 18.67 -1.13
CA VAL A 177 1.76 19.49 -2.33
C VAL A 177 0.46 19.97 -2.94
N GLU A 178 -0.58 19.15 -2.91
CA GLU A 178 -1.89 19.55 -3.40
C GLU A 178 -2.57 20.59 -2.52
N ASP A 179 -2.37 20.58 -1.22
CA ASP A 179 -3.09 21.41 -0.25
C ASP A 179 -2.38 22.75 0.06
N ALA A 180 -1.06 22.73 0.13
CA ALA A 180 -0.24 23.89 0.53
C ALA A 180 -0.42 25.15 -0.34
N PRO A 181 -0.61 25.08 -1.68
CA PRO A 181 -0.80 26.25 -2.53
C PRO A 181 -2.15 26.95 -2.36
N TYR A 182 -3.10 26.29 -1.70
CA TYR A 182 -4.45 26.81 -1.54
C TYR A 182 -4.63 27.56 -0.23
N GLY A 183 -5.59 28.46 -0.23
CA GLY A 183 -5.93 29.29 0.90
C GLY A 183 -5.45 30.75 0.80
N SER A 184 -5.68 31.49 1.87
CA SER A 184 -5.28 32.91 1.93
C SER A 184 -3.76 33.06 1.95
N LYS A 185 -3.26 34.24 1.48
CA LYS A 185 -1.84 34.58 1.56
C LYS A 185 -1.31 34.43 3.01
N SER A 186 -2.13 34.80 4.01
CA SER A 186 -1.77 34.71 5.42
C SER A 186 -1.56 33.23 5.85
N LYS A 187 -2.46 32.30 5.44
CA LYS A 187 -2.30 30.88 5.71
C LYS A 187 -1.03 30.34 5.05
N ARG A 188 -0.80 30.65 3.78
CA ARG A 188 0.38 30.20 3.04
C ARG A 188 1.69 30.77 3.59
N LEU A 189 1.66 31.97 4.20
CA LEU A 189 2.79 32.55 4.90
C LEU A 189 3.09 31.83 6.21
N GLU A 190 2.04 31.48 6.97
CA GLU A 190 2.18 30.70 8.21
C GLU A 190 2.75 29.31 7.90
N GLU A 191 2.23 28.62 6.90
CA GLU A 191 2.74 27.32 6.47
C GLU A 191 4.20 27.40 5.98
N ALA A 192 4.59 28.45 5.25
CA ALA A 192 5.96 28.67 4.84
C ALA A 192 6.94 28.71 6.03
N LYS A 193 6.52 29.36 7.14
CA LYS A 193 7.29 29.41 8.39
C LYS A 193 7.35 28.06 9.10
N LEU A 194 6.21 27.39 9.21
CA LEU A 194 6.11 26.11 9.94
C LEU A 194 6.92 24.98 9.28
N THR A 195 7.00 24.98 7.96
CA THR A 195 7.64 23.92 7.18
C THR A 195 9.12 24.16 6.90
N GLY A 196 9.63 25.38 7.15
CA GLY A 196 11.01 25.75 6.84
C GLY A 196 11.21 26.17 5.38
N TYR A 197 10.14 26.45 4.62
CA TYR A 197 10.25 26.90 3.22
C TYR A 197 11.05 28.20 3.08
N GLN A 198 10.90 29.12 4.03
CA GLN A 198 11.64 30.38 4.03
C GLN A 198 13.13 30.17 4.28
N ASP A 199 13.50 29.28 5.21
CA ASP A 199 14.89 28.92 5.50
C ASP A 199 15.54 28.25 4.27
N TYR A 200 14.82 27.33 3.64
CA TYR A 200 15.26 26.68 2.39
C TYR A 200 15.54 27.71 1.28
N LEU A 201 14.64 28.69 1.11
CA LEU A 201 14.82 29.74 0.10
C LEU A 201 16.03 30.62 0.43
N GLN A 202 16.24 30.98 1.69
CA GLN A 202 17.38 31.77 2.14
C GLN A 202 18.71 31.05 1.91
N GLU A 203 18.73 29.74 2.04
CA GLU A 203 19.95 28.93 1.81
C GLU A 203 20.28 28.75 0.32
N ASN A 204 19.27 28.77 -0.56
CA ASN A 204 19.43 28.36 -1.95
C ASN A 204 19.29 29.50 -2.98
N TYR A 205 18.68 30.64 -2.62
CA TYR A 205 18.34 31.72 -3.54
C TYR A 205 18.57 33.10 -2.93
N ASP A 206 18.83 34.11 -3.77
CA ASP A 206 18.73 35.51 -3.37
C ASP A 206 17.30 36.06 -3.61
N LEU A 207 17.00 37.20 -2.96
CA LEU A 207 15.66 37.80 -3.05
C LEU A 207 15.31 38.25 -4.48
N GLU A 208 16.32 38.65 -5.28
CA GLU A 208 16.07 39.04 -6.68
C GLU A 208 15.65 37.83 -7.53
N GLN A 209 16.29 36.68 -7.34
CA GLN A 209 15.93 35.44 -8.01
C GLN A 209 14.49 35.01 -7.62
N ILE A 210 14.15 35.07 -6.33
CA ILE A 210 12.82 34.72 -5.84
C ILE A 210 11.78 35.70 -6.43
N SER A 211 12.02 37.02 -6.39
CA SER A 211 11.11 37.99 -6.96
C SER A 211 10.86 37.79 -8.46
N ARG A 212 11.86 37.29 -9.21
CA ARG A 212 11.65 36.91 -10.63
C ARG A 212 10.65 35.77 -10.78
N TYR A 213 10.73 34.75 -9.96
CA TYR A 213 9.78 33.63 -9.97
C TYR A 213 8.36 34.06 -9.58
N TYR A 214 8.24 35.01 -8.65
CA TYR A 214 6.97 35.66 -8.30
C TYR A 214 6.55 36.75 -9.31
N GLN A 215 7.23 36.81 -10.49
CA GLN A 215 6.95 37.73 -11.60
C GLN A 215 6.95 39.22 -11.20
N LYS A 216 7.71 39.58 -10.18
CA LYS A 216 7.77 40.92 -9.59
C LYS A 216 6.41 41.46 -9.13
N THR A 217 5.43 40.58 -8.89
CA THR A 217 4.16 40.97 -8.27
C THR A 217 4.32 41.29 -6.79
N GLU A 218 5.45 40.86 -6.21
CA GLU A 218 5.85 41.05 -4.82
C GLU A 218 7.30 41.51 -4.76
N ASP A 219 7.53 42.65 -4.11
CA ASP A 219 8.86 43.14 -3.75
C ASP A 219 9.19 42.63 -2.34
N PHE A 220 9.75 41.45 -2.27
CA PHE A 220 10.20 40.89 -0.99
C PHE A 220 11.43 41.65 -0.49
N THR A 221 11.32 42.24 0.70
CA THR A 221 12.42 42.93 1.38
C THR A 221 13.19 42.01 2.35
N ASP A 222 12.58 40.88 2.71
CA ASP A 222 13.12 39.87 3.60
C ASP A 222 12.52 38.50 3.29
N PHE A 223 13.20 37.42 3.75
CA PHE A 223 12.73 36.04 3.55
C PHE A 223 11.49 35.74 4.38
N ASP A 224 11.31 36.37 5.54
CA ASP A 224 10.19 36.11 6.45
C ASP A 224 8.84 36.53 5.84
N SER A 225 8.84 37.34 4.81
CA SER A 225 7.64 37.77 4.08
C SER A 225 7.22 36.84 2.95
N ILE A 226 8.06 35.86 2.61
CA ILE A 226 7.81 34.93 1.50
C ILE A 226 6.81 33.85 1.93
N TYR A 227 5.79 33.65 1.13
CA TYR A 227 4.71 32.70 1.34
C TYR A 227 4.76 31.57 0.29
N ILE A 228 4.17 30.41 0.57
CA ILE A 228 4.03 29.34 -0.42
C ILE A 228 3.25 29.87 -1.63
N PRO A 229 3.79 29.79 -2.87
CA PRO A 229 3.14 30.33 -4.05
C PRO A 229 1.86 29.55 -4.41
N SER A 230 0.97 30.16 -5.19
CA SER A 230 -0.14 29.43 -5.79
C SER A 230 0.36 28.50 -6.90
N ARG A 231 -0.44 27.49 -7.23
CA ARG A 231 -0.09 26.48 -8.26
C ARG A 231 0.13 27.12 -9.65
N GLU A 232 -0.55 28.21 -9.94
CA GLU A 232 -0.44 28.92 -11.21
C GLU A 232 0.79 29.83 -11.30
N SER A 233 1.48 30.08 -10.17
CA SER A 233 2.67 30.92 -10.15
C SER A 233 3.90 30.17 -10.67
N PRO A 234 4.77 30.79 -11.49
CA PRO A 234 6.08 30.21 -11.81
C PRO A 234 6.95 29.91 -10.57
N ALA A 235 6.70 30.64 -9.46
CA ALA A 235 7.37 30.37 -8.18
C ALA A 235 7.03 28.98 -7.59
N PHE A 236 5.97 28.32 -8.07
CA PHE A 236 5.61 26.97 -7.65
C PHE A 236 6.73 25.97 -7.94
N ARG A 237 7.59 26.25 -8.93
CA ARG A 237 8.80 25.47 -9.16
C ARG A 237 9.75 25.45 -7.96
N LEU A 238 9.90 26.59 -7.26
CA LEU A 238 10.73 26.68 -6.05
C LEU A 238 10.14 25.83 -4.93
N PHE A 239 8.82 25.76 -4.86
CA PHE A 239 8.12 24.94 -3.89
C PHE A 239 8.30 23.44 -4.15
N PHE A 240 8.34 22.99 -5.40
CA PHE A 240 8.68 21.62 -5.74
C PHE A 240 10.10 21.23 -5.31
N ASP A 241 11.06 22.09 -5.57
CA ASP A 241 12.46 21.82 -5.18
C ASP A 241 12.61 21.74 -3.65
N PHE A 242 11.88 22.58 -2.91
CA PHE A 242 11.77 22.52 -1.45
C PHE A 242 11.10 21.21 -0.99
N TYR A 243 10.02 20.82 -1.65
CA TYR A 243 9.28 19.62 -1.29
C TYR A 243 10.13 18.35 -1.43
N ASP A 244 10.92 18.25 -2.47
CA ASP A 244 11.87 17.15 -2.63
C ASP A 244 12.87 17.08 -1.46
N ASP A 245 13.39 18.22 -1.03
CA ASP A 245 14.30 18.30 0.11
C ASP A 245 13.61 17.94 1.44
N LEU A 246 12.36 18.36 1.61
CA LEU A 246 11.51 17.99 2.73
C LEU A 246 11.31 16.47 2.82
N LEU A 247 10.99 15.83 1.69
CA LEU A 247 10.83 14.36 1.62
C LEU A 247 12.13 13.63 1.97
N MET A 248 13.27 14.15 1.50
CA MET A 248 14.56 13.57 1.88
C MET A 248 14.86 13.72 3.36
N GLY A 249 14.44 14.82 3.99
CA GLY A 249 14.50 15.00 5.44
C GLY A 249 13.63 14.00 6.20
N LEU A 250 12.41 13.76 5.72
CA LEU A 250 11.50 12.75 6.32
C LEU A 250 12.06 11.34 6.18
N LEU A 251 12.68 11.02 5.04
CA LEU A 251 13.36 9.74 4.84
C LEU A 251 14.53 9.57 5.82
N GLN A 252 15.36 10.59 6.00
CA GLN A 252 16.49 10.55 6.93
C GLN A 252 16.03 10.32 8.37
N ASP A 253 15.00 11.03 8.83
CA ASP A 253 14.41 10.80 10.17
C ASP A 253 13.88 9.36 10.32
N ALA A 254 13.21 8.84 9.30
CA ALA A 254 12.72 7.47 9.30
C ALA A 254 13.86 6.44 9.33
N GLN A 255 14.99 6.74 8.68
CA GLN A 255 16.17 5.87 8.66
C GLN A 255 16.90 5.78 10.01
N GLU A 256 16.69 6.72 10.93
CA GLU A 256 17.19 6.62 12.31
C GLU A 256 16.58 5.43 13.06
N VAL A 257 15.36 5.05 12.72
CA VAL A 257 14.62 3.96 13.37
C VAL A 257 14.37 2.75 12.45
N PHE A 258 14.58 2.90 11.15
CA PHE A 258 14.51 1.84 10.14
C PHE A 258 15.73 1.95 9.21
N PRO A 259 16.87 1.36 9.60
CA PRO A 259 18.11 1.46 8.82
C PRO A 259 17.96 0.99 7.38
N ASN A 260 18.61 1.69 6.44
CA ASN A 260 18.57 1.40 5.00
C ASN A 260 17.18 1.49 4.34
N LEU A 261 16.19 2.09 5.02
CA LEU A 261 14.89 2.36 4.41
C LEU A 261 15.10 3.17 3.12
N SER A 262 14.50 2.72 2.01
CA SER A 262 14.50 3.43 0.76
C SER A 262 13.24 4.29 0.61
N MET A 263 13.04 4.89 -0.54
CA MET A 263 11.82 5.59 -0.89
C MET A 263 11.43 5.26 -2.33
N GLU A 264 10.14 5.12 -2.56
CA GLU A 264 9.56 5.10 -3.90
C GLU A 264 9.83 6.44 -4.59
N VAL A 265 10.33 6.40 -5.80
CA VAL A 265 10.46 7.57 -6.67
C VAL A 265 9.62 7.38 -7.92
N ARG A 266 9.26 8.47 -8.55
CA ARG A 266 8.41 8.49 -9.75
C ARG A 266 9.06 9.26 -10.87
N LEU A 267 8.74 8.86 -12.09
CA LEU A 267 9.20 9.51 -13.32
C LEU A 267 8.18 10.51 -13.87
N ASP A 268 7.10 10.75 -13.15
CA ASP A 268 6.09 11.73 -13.52
C ASP A 268 6.71 13.12 -13.66
N VAL A 269 6.16 13.88 -14.58
CA VAL A 269 6.55 15.25 -14.85
C VAL A 269 5.35 16.13 -14.59
N ASP A 270 5.43 16.91 -13.49
CA ASP A 270 4.35 17.79 -13.12
C ASP A 270 4.38 19.08 -13.96
N PRO A 271 3.28 19.45 -14.59
CA PRO A 271 3.20 20.71 -15.32
C PRO A 271 3.18 21.90 -14.36
N VAL A 272 4.11 22.82 -14.52
CA VAL A 272 4.19 24.10 -13.79
C VAL A 272 4.36 25.26 -14.76
N ASN A 273 3.93 26.44 -14.38
CA ASN A 273 4.14 27.63 -15.21
C ASN A 273 5.61 28.06 -15.19
N GLY A 274 6.16 28.32 -16.36
CA GLY A 274 7.48 28.87 -16.54
C GLY A 274 7.48 30.40 -16.50
N LEU A 275 8.69 30.97 -16.39
CA LEU A 275 8.88 32.44 -16.36
C LEU A 275 8.45 33.16 -17.66
N ALA A 276 8.41 32.43 -18.77
CA ALA A 276 7.97 32.95 -20.08
C ALA A 276 6.46 32.76 -20.32
N ASN A 277 5.68 32.43 -19.29
CA ASN A 277 4.26 32.05 -19.38
C ASN A 277 4.01 30.82 -20.26
N ASP A 278 4.99 29.95 -20.34
CA ASP A 278 4.91 28.64 -20.96
C ASP A 278 4.64 27.57 -19.89
N LEU A 279 4.15 26.40 -20.31
CA LEU A 279 4.00 25.24 -19.45
C LEU A 279 5.29 24.42 -19.51
N VAL A 280 5.97 24.27 -18.38
CA VAL A 280 7.18 23.46 -18.25
C VAL A 280 6.95 22.29 -17.32
N GLY A 281 7.78 21.25 -17.45
CA GLY A 281 7.74 20.10 -16.55
C GLY A 281 8.61 20.32 -15.32
N ALA A 282 8.10 19.94 -14.15
CA ALA A 282 8.88 19.78 -12.94
C ALA A 282 9.16 18.30 -12.71
N HIS A 283 10.42 17.97 -12.45
CA HIS A 283 10.87 16.61 -12.14
C HIS A 283 11.32 16.54 -10.68
N HIS A 284 11.10 15.39 -10.03
CA HIS A 284 11.48 15.12 -8.65
C HIS A 284 12.84 14.44 -8.53
N PHE A 285 13.82 14.81 -9.35
CA PHE A 285 15.13 14.14 -9.43
C PHE A 285 15.95 14.20 -8.14
N ARG A 286 15.68 15.17 -7.25
CA ARG A 286 16.35 15.28 -5.96
C ARG A 286 16.03 14.13 -5.00
N THR A 287 14.90 13.46 -5.19
CA THR A 287 14.50 12.31 -4.37
C THR A 287 15.16 11.01 -4.82
N PHE A 288 15.71 10.96 -6.04
CA PHE A 288 16.14 9.72 -6.69
C PHE A 288 17.33 9.06 -6.03
N ASP A 289 18.19 9.81 -5.35
CA ASP A 289 19.33 9.25 -4.63
C ASP A 289 18.94 8.50 -3.35
N CYS A 290 17.70 8.64 -2.86
CA CYS A 290 17.19 7.98 -1.67
C CYS A 290 18.21 7.97 -0.54
N ARG A 291 18.66 9.15 -0.12
CA ARG A 291 19.81 9.38 0.82
C ARG A 291 19.94 8.27 1.87
N ASN A 292 21.17 7.78 2.07
CA ASN A 292 21.52 6.72 3.02
C ASN A 292 20.90 5.33 2.76
N SER A 293 20.14 5.14 1.68
CA SER A 293 19.69 3.82 1.24
C SER A 293 20.67 3.19 0.25
N SER A 294 20.72 1.87 0.21
CA SER A 294 21.55 1.09 -0.72
C SER A 294 20.94 0.94 -2.11
N TYR A 295 19.67 1.30 -2.29
CA TYR A 295 18.94 1.20 -3.55
C TYR A 295 17.91 2.32 -3.66
N THR A 296 17.39 2.53 -4.87
CA THR A 296 16.23 3.39 -5.15
C THR A 296 15.03 2.52 -5.49
N ALA A 297 13.93 2.66 -4.78
CA ALA A 297 12.67 2.04 -5.18
C ALA A 297 12.01 2.90 -6.27
N LEU A 298 11.51 2.28 -7.34
CA LEU A 298 10.94 2.97 -8.49
C LEU A 298 9.57 2.41 -8.83
N MET A 299 8.56 3.24 -8.75
CA MET A 299 7.28 2.96 -9.40
C MET A 299 7.46 3.13 -10.91
N TYR A 300 7.35 2.03 -11.63
CA TYR A 300 7.46 1.99 -13.08
C TYR A 300 6.15 1.57 -13.72
N SER A 301 5.66 2.38 -14.64
CA SER A 301 4.56 2.04 -15.51
C SER A 301 4.97 2.20 -16.97
N VAL A 302 4.46 1.31 -17.81
CA VAL A 302 4.62 1.40 -19.28
C VAL A 302 4.03 2.70 -19.83
N SER A 303 3.04 3.28 -19.15
CA SER A 303 2.43 4.56 -19.52
C SER A 303 3.32 5.77 -19.25
N MET A 304 4.31 5.65 -18.36
CA MET A 304 5.20 6.77 -18.01
C MET A 304 6.04 7.21 -19.20
N GLY A 305 6.10 8.52 -19.41
CA GLY A 305 6.83 9.12 -20.54
C GLY A 305 6.10 9.05 -21.88
N GLN A 306 4.92 8.46 -21.96
CA GLN A 306 4.09 8.51 -23.17
C GLN A 306 3.39 9.86 -23.30
N LYS A 307 3.28 10.36 -24.51
CA LYS A 307 2.78 11.73 -24.76
C LYS A 307 1.27 11.79 -25.01
N ASN A 308 0.67 10.68 -25.43
CA ASN A 308 -0.71 10.65 -25.87
C ASN A 308 -1.57 9.80 -24.93
N GLU A 309 -2.62 10.39 -24.42
CA GLU A 309 -3.62 9.67 -23.64
C GLU A 309 -4.24 8.55 -24.50
N GLY A 310 -4.45 7.38 -23.88
CA GLY A 310 -5.04 6.21 -24.52
C GLY A 310 -4.19 5.57 -25.61
N GLU A 311 -2.92 5.98 -25.78
CA GLU A 311 -2.01 5.40 -26.77
C GLU A 311 -1.85 3.89 -26.54
N ARG A 312 -1.79 3.14 -27.64
CA ARG A 312 -1.44 1.72 -27.61
C ARG A 312 -0.06 1.55 -28.21
N ILE A 313 0.84 0.93 -27.45
CA ILE A 313 2.25 0.75 -27.83
C ILE A 313 2.60 -0.72 -28.00
N THR A 314 3.60 -1.00 -28.84
CA THR A 314 4.15 -2.34 -29.03
C THR A 314 5.15 -2.70 -27.93
N ALA A 315 5.45 -3.99 -27.77
CA ALA A 315 6.49 -4.46 -26.87
C ALA A 315 7.86 -3.80 -27.16
N ALA A 316 8.21 -3.66 -28.42
CA ALA A 316 9.48 -3.04 -28.83
C ALA A 316 9.57 -1.56 -28.42
N GLN A 317 8.49 -0.80 -28.55
CA GLN A 317 8.41 0.59 -28.08
C GLN A 317 8.56 0.66 -26.55
N ALA A 318 7.82 -0.19 -25.81
CA ALA A 318 7.87 -0.25 -24.35
C ALA A 318 9.25 -0.66 -23.81
N VAL A 319 9.92 -1.62 -24.46
CA VAL A 319 11.30 -2.03 -24.13
C VAL A 319 12.29 -0.88 -24.30
N ASN A 320 12.21 -0.15 -25.41
CA ASN A 320 13.06 1.00 -25.67
C ASN A 320 12.83 2.11 -24.64
N GLU A 321 11.57 2.37 -24.30
CA GLU A 321 11.21 3.38 -23.32
C GLU A 321 11.65 2.99 -21.90
N MET A 322 11.49 1.72 -21.51
CA MET A 322 12.02 1.23 -20.23
C MET A 322 13.54 1.45 -20.12
N ASN A 323 14.29 1.11 -21.18
CA ASN A 323 15.73 1.33 -21.18
C ASN A 323 16.09 2.83 -21.01
N ARG A 324 15.36 3.73 -21.68
CA ARG A 324 15.55 5.19 -21.57
C ARG A 324 15.24 5.69 -20.16
N GLN A 325 14.13 5.27 -19.58
CA GLN A 325 13.69 5.68 -18.25
C GLN A 325 14.64 5.19 -17.16
N LEU A 326 15.02 3.93 -17.16
CA LEU A 326 15.96 3.39 -16.19
C LEU A 326 17.35 4.04 -16.31
N GLN A 327 17.79 4.38 -17.52
CA GLN A 327 19.03 5.16 -17.72
C GLN A 327 18.89 6.57 -17.10
N LEU A 328 17.74 7.20 -17.23
CA LEU A 328 17.46 8.51 -16.61
C LEU A 328 17.54 8.43 -15.08
N VAL A 329 16.89 7.42 -14.47
CA VAL A 329 16.97 7.20 -13.01
C VAL A 329 18.41 7.04 -12.57
N LYS A 330 19.22 6.24 -13.29
CA LYS A 330 20.65 6.03 -12.98
C LYS A 330 21.48 7.31 -13.04
N THR A 331 21.05 8.29 -13.79
CA THR A 331 21.74 9.60 -13.86
C THR A 331 21.60 10.38 -12.55
N TYR A 332 20.48 10.24 -11.85
CA TYR A 332 20.14 11.04 -10.67
C TYR A 332 20.16 10.26 -9.35
N ASN A 333 20.27 8.93 -9.38
CA ASN A 333 20.20 8.10 -8.17
C ASN A 333 21.59 7.74 -7.58
N ALA A 334 22.59 8.53 -7.85
CA ALA A 334 23.98 8.29 -7.43
C ALA A 334 24.55 6.91 -7.87
N GLY A 335 24.02 6.35 -8.97
CA GLY A 335 24.47 5.08 -9.52
C GLY A 335 23.99 3.83 -8.76
N LYS A 336 23.13 3.97 -7.75
CA LYS A 336 22.61 2.85 -6.95
C LYS A 336 21.80 1.86 -7.81
N PRO A 337 21.67 0.59 -7.37
CA PRO A 337 20.68 -0.32 -7.97
C PRO A 337 19.27 0.25 -7.89
N ILE A 338 18.44 -0.09 -8.86
CA ILE A 338 17.01 0.25 -8.87
C ILE A 338 16.23 -1.01 -8.48
N TYR A 339 15.35 -0.90 -7.51
CA TYR A 339 14.30 -1.88 -7.26
C TYR A 339 12.99 -1.36 -7.83
N ILE A 340 12.47 -2.01 -8.86
CA ILE A 340 11.15 -1.63 -9.40
C ILE A 340 10.09 -2.18 -8.47
N ASP A 341 9.50 -1.34 -7.64
CA ASP A 341 8.50 -1.76 -6.65
C ASP A 341 7.10 -1.98 -7.24
N GLN A 342 6.84 -1.40 -8.42
CA GLN A 342 5.65 -1.65 -9.22
C GLN A 342 6.06 -1.78 -10.68
N LEU A 343 6.18 -3.02 -11.17
CA LEU A 343 6.31 -3.29 -12.60
C LEU A 343 4.90 -3.32 -13.22
N LEU A 344 4.40 -2.16 -13.59
CA LEU A 344 3.06 -1.98 -14.13
C LEU A 344 3.12 -1.97 -15.67
N TYR A 345 2.93 -3.15 -16.28
CA TYR A 345 2.93 -3.31 -17.74
C TYR A 345 1.51 -3.35 -18.33
N MET A 346 0.51 -3.41 -17.51
CA MET A 346 -0.89 -3.20 -17.84
C MET A 346 -1.57 -2.47 -16.67
N ASP A 347 -2.55 -1.66 -17.00
CA ASP A 347 -3.40 -0.99 -16.04
C ASP A 347 -4.83 -1.10 -16.57
N ALA A 348 -5.61 -1.95 -15.93
CA ALA A 348 -7.00 -2.19 -16.29
C ALA A 348 -7.97 -1.41 -15.38
N THR A 349 -7.45 -0.64 -14.42
CA THR A 349 -8.25 0.20 -13.51
C THR A 349 -8.99 1.25 -14.32
N GLU A 350 -10.30 1.32 -14.17
CA GLU A 350 -11.14 2.27 -14.94
C GLU A 350 -10.70 3.72 -14.77
N ALA A 351 -10.22 4.08 -13.58
CA ALA A 351 -9.74 5.41 -13.27
C ALA A 351 -8.54 5.84 -14.12
N PHE A 352 -7.72 4.88 -14.58
CA PHE A 352 -6.51 5.10 -15.37
C PHE A 352 -6.63 4.61 -16.81
N SER A 353 -7.87 4.37 -17.28
CA SER A 353 -8.14 3.89 -18.65
C SER A 353 -7.63 4.81 -19.76
N PHE A 354 -7.37 6.07 -19.43
CA PHE A 354 -6.76 7.07 -20.32
C PHE A 354 -5.23 6.92 -20.46
N ASN A 355 -4.56 6.17 -19.57
CA ASN A 355 -3.13 5.96 -19.66
C ASN A 355 -2.74 5.18 -20.92
N ALA A 356 -1.55 5.44 -21.44
CA ALA A 356 -0.97 4.64 -22.51
C ALA A 356 -0.74 3.20 -22.04
N GLN A 357 -1.00 2.22 -22.90
CA GLN A 357 -0.90 0.81 -22.54
C GLN A 357 -0.30 -0.01 -23.67
N LEU A 358 0.28 -1.16 -23.34
CA LEU A 358 0.63 -2.17 -24.32
C LEU A 358 -0.61 -2.69 -25.05
N TYR A 359 -0.47 -3.00 -26.34
CA TYR A 359 -1.43 -3.90 -26.97
C TYR A 359 -1.50 -5.21 -26.19
N GLU A 360 -2.68 -5.75 -26.00
CA GLU A 360 -2.89 -6.95 -25.19
C GLU A 360 -2.04 -8.14 -25.66
N ASN A 361 -1.99 -8.37 -26.97
CA ASN A 361 -1.18 -9.43 -27.58
C ASN A 361 0.34 -9.18 -27.52
N GLU A 362 0.78 -8.01 -27.10
CA GLU A 362 2.20 -7.63 -26.98
C GLU A 362 2.72 -7.77 -25.53
N ARG A 363 1.85 -7.93 -24.53
CA ARG A 363 2.22 -7.99 -23.12
C ARG A 363 3.20 -9.12 -22.82
N ALA A 364 2.93 -10.33 -23.31
CA ALA A 364 3.82 -11.48 -23.12
C ALA A 364 5.18 -11.27 -23.82
N ALA A 365 5.20 -10.69 -25.03
CA ALA A 365 6.43 -10.38 -25.75
C ALA A 365 7.27 -9.33 -25.00
N TYR A 366 6.65 -8.34 -24.40
CA TYR A 366 7.33 -7.36 -23.55
C TYR A 366 8.04 -8.04 -22.37
N LEU A 367 7.34 -8.88 -21.59
CA LEU A 367 7.89 -9.56 -20.41
C LEU A 367 9.11 -10.42 -20.75
N VAL A 368 9.09 -11.15 -21.86
CA VAL A 368 10.24 -11.98 -22.26
C VAL A 368 11.39 -11.17 -22.86
N SER A 369 11.17 -9.91 -23.20
CA SER A 369 12.17 -9.04 -23.83
C SER A 369 12.93 -8.13 -22.85
N ILE A 370 12.42 -7.89 -21.65
CA ILE A 370 13.01 -6.96 -20.67
C ILE A 370 14.17 -7.52 -19.82
N PRO A 371 14.44 -8.85 -19.70
CA PRO A 371 15.50 -9.37 -18.82
C PRO A 371 16.88 -8.71 -19.01
N PRO A 372 17.37 -8.42 -20.23
CA PRO A 372 18.66 -7.76 -20.41
C PRO A 372 18.72 -6.35 -19.81
N ILE A 373 17.60 -5.63 -19.85
CA ILE A 373 17.47 -4.28 -19.28
C ILE A 373 17.43 -4.38 -17.75
N LEU A 374 16.60 -5.27 -17.21
CA LEU A 374 16.49 -5.48 -15.77
C LEU A 374 17.83 -5.86 -15.16
N ARG A 375 18.55 -6.83 -15.71
CA ARG A 375 19.88 -7.21 -15.24
C ARG A 375 20.89 -6.08 -15.26
N ARG A 376 20.77 -5.14 -16.18
CA ARG A 376 21.69 -4.01 -16.31
C ARG A 376 21.45 -2.92 -15.27
N PHE A 377 20.23 -2.65 -14.90
CA PHE A 377 19.88 -1.46 -14.12
C PHE A 377 19.34 -1.77 -12.72
N THR A 378 18.77 -2.95 -12.51
CA THR A 378 17.98 -3.24 -11.32
C THR A 378 18.59 -4.34 -10.47
N ASN A 379 18.22 -4.39 -9.20
CA ASN A 379 18.47 -5.50 -8.27
C ASN A 379 17.17 -6.26 -7.92
N GLY A 380 16.06 -5.89 -8.54
CA GLY A 380 14.79 -6.56 -8.35
C GLY A 380 13.62 -5.83 -8.99
N TYR A 381 12.49 -6.51 -9.03
CA TYR A 381 11.18 -5.97 -9.41
C TYR A 381 10.06 -6.61 -8.60
N ALA A 382 8.94 -5.91 -8.50
CA ALA A 382 7.68 -6.43 -8.00
C ALA A 382 6.58 -6.20 -9.04
N VAL A 383 5.81 -7.24 -9.33
CA VAL A 383 4.64 -7.10 -10.20
C VAL A 383 3.48 -6.48 -9.43
N TRP A 384 2.86 -5.45 -9.97
CA TRP A 384 1.61 -4.87 -9.51
C TRP A 384 0.52 -5.13 -10.54
N SER A 385 -0.55 -5.87 -10.21
CA SER A 385 -0.73 -6.75 -9.05
C SER A 385 -0.69 -8.20 -9.50
N TYR A 386 -0.43 -9.13 -8.55
CA TYR A 386 -0.31 -10.55 -8.85
C TYR A 386 -1.62 -11.14 -9.38
N ARG A 387 -2.75 -10.82 -8.73
CA ARG A 387 -4.09 -11.29 -9.12
C ARG A 387 -5.12 -10.16 -9.09
N ASN A 388 -6.27 -10.39 -9.72
CA ASN A 388 -7.43 -9.51 -9.57
C ASN A 388 -7.89 -9.48 -8.11
N TYR A 389 -8.43 -8.36 -7.70
CA TYR A 389 -8.89 -8.17 -6.33
C TYR A 389 -10.23 -7.42 -6.28
N THR A 390 -10.91 -7.57 -5.15
CA THR A 390 -12.14 -6.84 -4.85
C THR A 390 -11.80 -5.56 -4.09
N ASN A 391 -12.58 -4.52 -4.35
CA ASN A 391 -12.51 -3.28 -3.62
C ASN A 391 -13.82 -3.08 -2.87
N ASN A 392 -13.88 -3.67 -1.67
CA ASN A 392 -15.06 -3.67 -0.85
C ASN A 392 -15.13 -2.36 -0.03
N PRO A 393 -16.20 -1.53 -0.17
CA PRO A 393 -16.37 -0.34 0.66
C PRO A 393 -16.67 -0.64 2.12
N VAL A 394 -17.04 -1.87 2.43
CA VAL A 394 -17.35 -2.27 3.80
C VAL A 394 -16.05 -2.57 4.54
N TYR A 395 -15.75 -1.77 5.53
CA TYR A 395 -14.61 -1.98 6.42
C TYR A 395 -14.94 -3.06 7.44
N ASN A 396 -13.94 -3.89 7.78
CA ASN A 396 -14.10 -4.96 8.76
C ASN A 396 -15.32 -5.84 8.46
N CYS A 397 -15.39 -6.26 7.19
CA CYS A 397 -16.55 -6.97 6.63
C CYS A 397 -16.74 -8.40 7.15
N GLN A 398 -15.70 -8.94 7.79
CA GLN A 398 -15.66 -10.26 8.45
C GLN A 398 -15.54 -10.14 9.97
N PHE A 399 -15.72 -8.95 10.51
CA PHE A 399 -15.63 -8.68 11.95
C PHE A 399 -14.32 -9.10 12.63
N ALA A 400 -13.24 -9.28 11.89
CA ALA A 400 -11.92 -9.61 12.40
C ALA A 400 -11.42 -8.64 13.50
N LEU A 401 -11.87 -7.38 13.45
CA LEU A 401 -11.60 -6.33 14.43
C LEU A 401 -12.76 -6.12 15.43
N GLY A 402 -13.55 -7.15 15.67
CA GLY A 402 -14.77 -7.02 16.46
C GLY A 402 -15.79 -6.08 15.82
N SER A 403 -16.44 -5.22 16.57
CA SER A 403 -17.44 -4.27 16.05
C SER A 403 -16.83 -2.98 15.48
N ARG A 404 -15.52 -2.89 15.32
CA ARG A 404 -14.86 -1.67 14.84
C ARG A 404 -15.36 -1.25 13.46
N GLY A 405 -15.74 0.02 13.31
CA GLY A 405 -16.30 0.57 12.08
C GLY A 405 -17.81 0.37 11.93
N TRP A 406 -18.44 -0.40 12.81
CA TRP A 406 -19.87 -0.66 12.81
C TRP A 406 -20.61 0.07 13.94
N GLU A 407 -21.70 0.72 13.64
CA GLU A 407 -22.70 1.15 14.62
C GLU A 407 -23.61 -0.03 14.93
N ILE A 408 -23.66 -0.43 16.19
CA ILE A 408 -24.40 -1.61 16.63
C ILE A 408 -25.55 -1.22 17.58
N ASN A 409 -26.69 -1.86 17.40
CA ASN A 409 -27.84 -1.73 18.28
C ASN A 409 -28.44 -3.12 18.52
N ARG A 410 -28.41 -3.60 19.78
CA ARG A 410 -28.81 -4.96 20.14
C ARG A 410 -28.10 -6.01 19.26
N ALA A 411 -26.80 -5.83 19.13
CA ALA A 411 -25.93 -6.72 18.39
C ALA A 411 -24.56 -6.77 19.06
N LYS A 412 -23.79 -7.84 18.82
CA LYS A 412 -22.42 -8.05 19.33
C LYS A 412 -21.66 -8.98 18.41
N VAL A 413 -20.35 -8.87 18.40
CA VAL A 413 -19.51 -9.86 17.71
C VAL A 413 -19.26 -11.04 18.64
N GLU A 414 -19.40 -12.23 18.11
CA GLU A 414 -19.13 -13.51 18.79
C GLU A 414 -18.25 -14.38 17.90
N GLU A 415 -17.31 -15.09 18.52
CA GLU A 415 -16.53 -16.11 17.82
C GLU A 415 -17.37 -17.40 17.68
N MET A 416 -17.50 -17.86 16.46
CA MET A 416 -18.20 -19.08 16.12
C MET A 416 -17.42 -19.87 15.07
N ASP A 417 -17.19 -21.15 15.34
CA ASP A 417 -16.52 -22.07 14.42
C ASP A 417 -15.11 -21.57 13.97
N GLY A 418 -14.45 -20.73 14.82
CA GLY A 418 -13.11 -20.18 14.56
C GLY A 418 -13.10 -18.88 13.76
N SER A 419 -14.28 -18.28 13.46
CA SER A 419 -14.44 -16.98 12.82
C SER A 419 -15.29 -16.05 13.67
N ASN A 420 -15.06 -14.74 13.57
CA ASN A 420 -15.89 -13.73 14.20
C ASN A 420 -17.17 -13.50 13.37
N GLN A 421 -18.31 -13.53 14.02
CA GLN A 421 -19.61 -13.27 13.37
C GLN A 421 -20.39 -12.21 14.15
N MET A 422 -21.18 -11.42 13.44
CA MET A 422 -22.07 -10.43 14.05
C MET A 422 -23.39 -11.06 14.45
N HIS A 423 -23.59 -11.32 15.74
CA HIS A 423 -24.87 -11.72 16.30
C HIS A 423 -25.80 -10.52 16.43
N ILE A 424 -26.93 -10.53 15.74
CA ILE A 424 -27.99 -9.52 15.86
C ILE A 424 -29.19 -10.14 16.55
N GLU A 425 -29.58 -9.55 17.68
CA GLU A 425 -30.77 -9.97 18.42
C GLU A 425 -32.06 -9.52 17.70
N LYS A 426 -33.18 -10.11 18.10
CA LYS A 426 -34.50 -9.71 17.58
C LYS A 426 -34.74 -8.19 17.68
N GLY A 427 -35.02 -7.56 16.53
CA GLY A 427 -35.20 -6.12 16.40
C GLY A 427 -33.94 -5.28 16.46
N GLY A 428 -32.78 -5.93 16.54
CA GLY A 428 -31.46 -5.29 16.47
C GLY A 428 -31.08 -4.86 15.06
N SER A 429 -30.01 -4.09 14.98
CA SER A 429 -29.47 -3.61 13.70
C SER A 429 -27.98 -3.28 13.80
N ILE A 430 -27.33 -3.36 12.66
CA ILE A 430 -25.98 -2.85 12.45
C ILE A 430 -25.97 -1.91 11.25
N SER A 431 -25.08 -0.91 11.27
CA SER A 431 -24.91 0.01 10.14
C SER A 431 -23.48 0.49 10.03
N GLN A 432 -23.10 0.82 8.80
CA GLN A 432 -21.79 1.39 8.52
C GLN A 432 -21.90 2.45 7.42
N GLN A 433 -21.21 3.57 7.62
CA GLN A 433 -21.00 4.53 6.56
C GLN A 433 -19.92 4.01 5.59
N ILE A 434 -20.27 3.91 4.35
CA ILE A 434 -19.47 3.34 3.26
C ILE A 434 -19.39 4.36 2.12
N GLY A 435 -18.74 5.45 2.32
CA GLY A 435 -18.50 6.42 1.26
C GLY A 435 -17.03 6.43 0.92
N HIS A 436 -16.60 5.74 -0.12
CA HIS A 436 -15.20 5.78 -0.53
C HIS A 436 -15.06 6.06 -2.02
N LYS A 437 -13.87 6.51 -2.37
CA LYS A 437 -13.45 6.69 -3.75
C LYS A 437 -12.27 5.79 -4.02
N ILE A 438 -12.38 4.97 -5.06
CA ILE A 438 -11.22 4.34 -5.65
C ILE A 438 -10.69 5.29 -6.70
N ALA A 439 -9.41 5.71 -6.57
CA ALA A 439 -8.79 6.62 -7.52
C ALA A 439 -9.72 7.81 -7.89
N GLY A 440 -10.35 8.43 -6.89
CA GLY A 440 -11.23 9.57 -7.08
C GLY A 440 -12.65 9.28 -7.55
N LYS A 441 -13.01 8.02 -7.83
CA LYS A 441 -14.37 7.63 -8.21
C LYS A 441 -15.08 6.94 -7.05
N LYS A 442 -16.38 7.25 -6.88
CA LYS A 442 -17.24 6.50 -5.95
C LYS A 442 -17.45 5.10 -6.50
N ALA A 443 -17.32 4.09 -5.63
CA ALA A 443 -17.73 2.74 -5.95
C ALA A 443 -19.25 2.69 -6.12
N HIS A 444 -19.70 2.07 -7.20
CA HIS A 444 -21.12 1.99 -7.57
C HIS A 444 -21.57 0.55 -7.79
N ASP A 445 -21.02 -0.41 -7.06
CA ASP A 445 -21.66 -1.72 -7.04
C ASP A 445 -22.95 -1.61 -6.21
N ASN A 446 -24.02 -2.11 -6.75
CA ASN A 446 -25.34 -2.10 -6.15
C ASN A 446 -25.79 -3.50 -5.70
N ILE A 447 -24.83 -4.39 -5.48
CA ILE A 447 -25.06 -5.77 -5.07
C ILE A 447 -24.50 -5.96 -3.67
N VAL A 448 -25.38 -6.14 -2.68
CA VAL A 448 -24.99 -6.51 -1.32
C VAL A 448 -24.95 -8.04 -1.22
N ARG A 449 -23.82 -8.58 -0.80
CA ARG A 449 -23.59 -9.99 -0.52
C ARG A 449 -23.27 -10.16 0.96
N PHE A 450 -23.71 -11.25 1.54
CA PHE A 450 -23.35 -11.61 2.93
C PHE A 450 -23.67 -13.07 3.18
N THR A 451 -23.03 -13.65 4.18
CA THR A 451 -23.42 -14.92 4.76
C THR A 451 -24.30 -14.68 5.97
N ALA A 452 -25.25 -15.55 6.20
CA ALA A 452 -26.11 -15.47 7.38
C ALA A 452 -26.47 -16.86 7.90
N LYS A 453 -26.65 -16.95 9.24
CA LYS A 453 -27.03 -18.20 9.93
C LYS A 453 -28.13 -17.90 10.95
N SER A 454 -29.18 -18.70 10.93
CA SER A 454 -30.28 -18.60 11.89
C SER A 454 -30.86 -19.97 12.22
N SER A 455 -31.21 -20.21 13.48
CA SER A 455 -31.84 -21.46 13.93
C SER A 455 -33.34 -21.53 13.61
N GLN A 456 -33.97 -20.39 13.32
CA GLN A 456 -35.38 -20.24 12.93
C GLN A 456 -35.47 -19.31 11.71
N PRO A 457 -36.53 -19.39 10.92
CA PRO A 457 -36.74 -18.44 9.82
C PRO A 457 -36.75 -17.00 10.32
N VAL A 458 -35.85 -16.16 9.81
CA VAL A 458 -35.72 -14.75 10.19
C VAL A 458 -35.69 -13.86 8.95
N THR A 459 -36.53 -12.84 8.94
CA THR A 459 -36.43 -11.78 7.91
C THR A 459 -35.40 -10.75 8.31
N ILE A 460 -34.48 -10.47 7.39
CA ILE A 460 -33.52 -9.37 7.48
C ILE A 460 -33.92 -8.32 6.45
N SER A 461 -34.00 -7.07 6.90
CA SER A 461 -34.12 -5.91 6.01
C SER A 461 -32.74 -5.33 5.79
N VAL A 462 -32.31 -5.25 4.55
CA VAL A 462 -31.05 -4.62 4.14
C VAL A 462 -31.37 -3.31 3.44
N THR A 463 -30.83 -2.22 3.98
CA THR A 463 -30.99 -0.87 3.41
C THR A 463 -29.66 -0.41 2.85
N LEU A 464 -29.64 -0.01 1.58
CA LEU A 464 -28.50 0.60 0.92
C LEU A 464 -28.94 2.01 0.45
N GLY A 465 -28.38 3.03 1.08
CA GLY A 465 -28.85 4.40 0.88
C GLY A 465 -30.32 4.57 1.24
N GLN A 466 -31.15 4.84 0.25
CA GLN A 466 -32.63 5.03 0.44
C GLN A 466 -33.46 3.80 0.08
N GLN A 467 -32.86 2.73 -0.44
CA GLN A 467 -33.58 1.53 -0.84
C GLN A 467 -33.48 0.44 0.20
N THR A 468 -34.58 -0.23 0.47
CA THR A 468 -34.63 -1.38 1.40
C THR A 468 -35.14 -2.61 0.67
N LYS A 469 -34.44 -3.73 0.88
CA LYS A 469 -34.89 -5.06 0.44
C LYS A 469 -34.91 -6.02 1.62
N GLU A 470 -35.79 -7.00 1.52
CA GLU A 470 -35.92 -8.02 2.56
C GLU A 470 -35.50 -9.38 2.02
N VAL A 471 -34.94 -10.17 2.90
CA VAL A 471 -34.55 -11.56 2.63
C VAL A 471 -34.92 -12.43 3.82
N LEU A 472 -35.42 -13.62 3.54
CA LEU A 472 -35.71 -14.64 4.54
C LEU A 472 -34.48 -15.54 4.70
N VAL A 473 -33.87 -15.51 5.88
CA VAL A 473 -32.80 -16.41 6.27
C VAL A 473 -33.37 -17.68 6.89
N MET A 474 -32.99 -18.84 6.37
CA MET A 474 -33.36 -20.16 6.88
C MET A 474 -32.12 -21.05 6.96
N GLY A 475 -31.66 -21.31 8.18
CA GLY A 475 -30.39 -22.03 8.38
C GLY A 475 -29.17 -21.17 8.05
N GLU A 476 -28.15 -21.79 7.53
CA GLU A 476 -26.92 -21.14 7.09
C GLU A 476 -26.88 -21.04 5.57
N GLY A 477 -26.46 -19.90 5.04
CA GLY A 477 -26.38 -19.68 3.60
C GLY A 477 -25.82 -18.34 3.19
N SER A 478 -25.50 -18.23 1.90
CA SER A 478 -25.05 -16.98 1.26
C SER A 478 -26.22 -16.29 0.59
N TYR A 479 -26.29 -15.00 0.73
CA TYR A 479 -27.38 -14.15 0.24
C TYR A 479 -26.84 -13.06 -0.67
N LYS A 480 -27.61 -12.72 -1.70
CA LYS A 480 -27.29 -11.68 -2.68
C LYS A 480 -28.51 -10.83 -2.96
N LEU A 481 -28.41 -9.54 -2.74
CA LEU A 481 -29.47 -8.56 -2.98
C LEU A 481 -29.01 -7.55 -4.01
N ASN A 482 -29.72 -7.46 -5.13
CA ASN A 482 -29.45 -6.48 -6.17
C ASN A 482 -30.30 -5.22 -5.92
N PHE A 483 -29.67 -4.08 -5.80
CA PHE A 483 -30.34 -2.77 -5.70
C PHE A 483 -30.36 -2.09 -7.06
N ASP A 484 -31.24 -1.10 -7.25
CA ASP A 484 -31.14 -0.24 -8.42
C ASP A 484 -29.89 0.63 -8.32
N ARG A 485 -29.35 1.05 -9.45
CA ARG A 485 -28.17 1.94 -9.45
C ARG A 485 -28.49 3.23 -8.70
N LEU A 486 -27.77 3.47 -7.60
CA LEU A 486 -27.94 4.65 -6.75
C LEU A 486 -26.60 5.09 -6.18
N GLU A 487 -26.50 6.35 -5.82
CA GLU A 487 -25.45 6.81 -4.93
C GLU A 487 -25.85 6.49 -3.49
N TYR A 488 -24.91 5.96 -2.71
CA TYR A 488 -25.13 5.62 -1.31
C TYR A 488 -23.88 5.87 -0.48
N ASP A 489 -24.11 6.12 0.79
CA ASP A 489 -23.06 6.33 1.80
C ASP A 489 -23.32 5.53 3.10
N LEU A 490 -24.39 4.74 3.13
CA LEU A 490 -24.81 3.98 4.31
C LEU A 490 -25.35 2.61 3.90
N VAL A 491 -24.88 1.57 4.59
CA VAL A 491 -25.52 0.25 4.59
C VAL A 491 -26.06 -0.06 5.98
N THR A 492 -27.26 -0.63 6.07
CA THR A 492 -27.90 -1.03 7.34
C THR A 492 -28.51 -2.41 7.20
N PHE A 493 -28.27 -3.27 8.19
CA PHE A 493 -28.93 -4.56 8.37
C PHE A 493 -29.79 -4.50 9.62
N ARG A 494 -31.06 -4.91 9.51
CA ARG A 494 -31.99 -5.01 10.64
C ARG A 494 -32.64 -6.38 10.65
N ALA A 495 -32.62 -7.07 11.78
CA ALA A 495 -33.16 -8.41 11.93
C ALA A 495 -34.48 -8.43 12.69
N GLN A 496 -35.45 -9.20 12.20
CA GLN A 496 -36.75 -9.42 12.88
C GLN A 496 -36.68 -10.56 13.92
N GLY A 497 -35.60 -11.35 13.96
CA GLY A 497 -35.28 -12.43 14.89
C GLY A 497 -33.80 -12.49 15.15
N GLU A 498 -33.32 -13.54 15.83
CA GLU A 498 -31.90 -13.77 16.07
C GLU A 498 -31.22 -14.29 14.81
N VAL A 499 -30.09 -13.68 14.43
CA VAL A 499 -29.31 -14.07 13.26
C VAL A 499 -27.84 -13.71 13.45
N TYR A 500 -26.98 -14.51 12.85
CA TYR A 500 -25.54 -14.24 12.71
C TYR A 500 -25.25 -13.80 11.29
N LEU A 501 -24.47 -12.75 11.12
CA LEU A 501 -24.01 -12.24 9.82
C LEU A 501 -22.50 -12.28 9.73
N ASP A 502 -22.01 -12.53 8.52
CA ASP A 502 -20.60 -12.48 8.18
C ASP A 502 -20.39 -12.18 6.70
N ASN A 503 -19.14 -11.95 6.28
CA ASN A 503 -18.73 -11.74 4.89
C ASN A 503 -19.61 -10.71 4.15
N ILE A 504 -19.71 -9.50 4.71
CA ILE A 504 -20.56 -8.45 4.14
C ILE A 504 -19.81 -7.71 3.03
N ASP A 505 -20.22 -7.92 1.79
CA ASP A 505 -19.55 -7.37 0.62
C ASP A 505 -20.47 -6.49 -0.22
N ILE A 506 -19.94 -5.33 -0.61
CA ILE A 506 -20.50 -4.46 -1.64
C ILE A 506 -19.34 -4.02 -2.52
N TYR A 507 -18.74 -4.95 -3.25
CA TYR A 507 -17.49 -4.66 -3.92
C TYR A 507 -17.65 -4.33 -5.39
N ASN A 508 -16.76 -3.48 -5.87
CA ASN A 508 -16.39 -3.40 -7.27
C ASN A 508 -15.24 -4.38 -7.56
N PHE A 509 -15.29 -4.90 -8.76
CA PHE A 509 -14.28 -5.80 -9.26
C PHE A 509 -13.14 -5.00 -9.91
N VAL A 510 -11.92 -5.19 -9.46
CA VAL A 510 -10.74 -4.59 -10.09
C VAL A 510 -10.00 -5.65 -10.89
N GLN A 511 -9.99 -5.48 -12.20
CA GLN A 511 -9.29 -6.37 -13.15
C GLN A 511 -7.85 -5.92 -13.38
N ASP A 512 -7.12 -5.70 -12.29
CA ASP A 512 -5.76 -5.21 -12.31
C ASP A 512 -4.73 -6.34 -12.13
N GLY A 513 -5.23 -7.54 -11.88
CA GLY A 513 -4.43 -8.75 -11.77
C GLY A 513 -3.77 -9.11 -13.09
N GLN A 514 -2.48 -9.33 -13.02
CA GLN A 514 -1.68 -9.58 -14.23
C GLN A 514 -1.55 -11.07 -14.54
N LEU A 515 -1.65 -11.94 -13.53
CA LEU A 515 -1.34 -13.36 -13.66
C LEU A 515 -2.53 -14.28 -13.35
N TYR A 516 -3.44 -13.86 -12.48
CA TYR A 516 -4.64 -14.62 -12.10
C TYR A 516 -5.87 -13.73 -12.04
N ASP A 517 -7.01 -14.29 -12.40
CA ASP A 517 -8.31 -13.65 -12.13
C ASP A 517 -8.72 -13.83 -10.66
N ILE A 518 -9.90 -13.34 -10.29
CA ILE A 518 -10.39 -13.41 -8.90
C ILE A 518 -10.72 -14.85 -8.46
N ASP A 519 -11.10 -15.70 -9.40
CA ASP A 519 -11.43 -17.10 -9.14
C ASP A 519 -10.18 -18.00 -9.13
N GLY A 520 -8.97 -17.41 -9.34
CA GLY A 520 -7.70 -18.13 -9.38
C GLY A 520 -7.39 -18.78 -10.73
N ASN A 521 -8.11 -18.43 -11.81
CA ASN A 521 -7.78 -18.93 -13.13
C ASN A 521 -6.57 -18.18 -13.72
N GLU A 522 -5.71 -18.91 -14.43
CA GLU A 522 -4.51 -18.36 -15.07
C GLU A 522 -4.87 -17.36 -16.19
N LEU A 523 -4.21 -16.20 -16.16
CA LEU A 523 -4.29 -15.19 -17.24
C LEU A 523 -3.15 -15.36 -18.26
N SER A 524 -3.30 -14.75 -19.41
CA SER A 524 -2.43 -14.94 -20.59
C SER A 524 -0.96 -14.60 -20.35
N CYS A 525 -0.64 -13.76 -19.38
CA CYS A 525 0.74 -13.32 -19.10
C CYS A 525 1.51 -14.25 -18.16
N LEU A 526 0.86 -15.20 -17.49
CA LEU A 526 1.49 -16.04 -16.46
C LEU A 526 2.72 -16.80 -16.97
N GLN A 527 2.62 -17.45 -18.12
CA GLN A 527 3.75 -18.21 -18.68
C GLN A 527 4.93 -17.31 -19.05
N ALA A 528 4.66 -16.11 -19.53
CA ALA A 528 5.70 -15.12 -19.85
C ALA A 528 6.37 -14.62 -18.55
N MET A 529 5.62 -14.42 -17.48
CA MET A 529 6.15 -14.05 -16.17
C MET A 529 7.02 -15.15 -15.55
N ARG A 530 6.58 -16.41 -15.60
CA ARG A 530 7.40 -17.56 -15.19
C ARG A 530 8.73 -17.63 -15.98
N THR A 531 8.69 -17.33 -17.27
CA THR A 531 9.88 -17.25 -18.13
C THR A 531 10.79 -16.10 -17.71
N LEU A 532 10.23 -14.92 -17.44
CA LEU A 532 10.96 -13.79 -16.89
C LEU A 532 11.63 -14.15 -15.56
N ASN A 533 10.88 -14.71 -14.59
CA ASN A 533 11.39 -15.13 -13.29
C ASN A 533 12.56 -16.13 -13.43
N ALA A 534 12.42 -17.13 -14.30
CA ALA A 534 13.48 -18.13 -14.56
C ALA A 534 14.73 -17.50 -15.19
N SER A 535 14.59 -16.48 -16.02
CA SER A 535 15.70 -15.80 -16.68
C SER A 535 16.52 -14.89 -15.75
N MET A 536 15.99 -14.56 -14.58
CA MET A 536 16.61 -13.64 -13.62
C MET A 536 17.35 -14.36 -12.47
N ASN A 537 17.63 -15.63 -12.62
CA ASN A 537 18.40 -16.43 -11.64
C ASN A 537 19.90 -16.20 -11.78
#